data_f4fe2ff69e70715c7b68c7b9608b3c4f
#
_entry.id   f4fe2ff69e70715c7b68c7b9608b3c4f
#
_cell.length_a   1.000
_cell.length_b   1.000
_cell.length_c   1.000
_cell.angle_alpha   90.00
_cell.angle_beta   90.00
_cell.angle_gamma   90.00
#
_symmetry.space_group_name_H-M   'P 1'
#
loop_
_entity.id
_entity.type
_entity.pdbx_description
1 polymer ?
#
loop_
_entity_poly.entity_id
_entity_poly.type
_entity_poly.pdbx_seq_one_letter_code
_entity_poly.pdbx_strand_id
1 'polypeptide(L)'
;TALHAILNAVAWLEAGMADRFIAGGSEAPLTPFTLAQMQALKIYSRETKGYPCKAMDLDKLRNTMVLGEGAGVVALERNAENALAYITGIGYATDELEHNISISDEAVCFQKSMTMAMCDLPFSEIDAIVMHAPGTIKGDLSEYKAIQKVFGENLPLLTTNKWKIGHTFGSSGILSLELAVLMLQEQTFFGTPFGSSIPLPNPMKNILVNAVGFGGNAVTLLISL
;
A
#
# COMPACT_ATOMS: atom_id res chain seq x y z
N THR A 1 -2.44 6.16 -8.83
CA THR A 1 -2.22 4.74 -8.55
C THR A 1 -3.47 3.92 -8.83
N ALA A 2 -3.36 2.61 -8.91
CA ALA A 2 -4.52 1.72 -9.10
C ALA A 2 -5.58 1.88 -7.99
N LEU A 3 -5.20 2.25 -6.76
CA LEU A 3 -6.19 2.51 -5.70
C LEU A 3 -7.06 3.74 -5.97
N HIS A 4 -6.59 4.72 -6.75
CA HIS A 4 -7.46 5.83 -7.19
C HIS A 4 -8.53 5.33 -8.19
N ALA A 5 -8.21 4.33 -9.01
CA ALA A 5 -9.21 3.71 -9.88
C ALA A 5 -10.28 2.96 -9.06
N ILE A 6 -9.87 2.28 -7.98
CA ILE A 6 -10.79 1.65 -7.02
C ILE A 6 -11.67 2.71 -6.35
N LEU A 7 -11.08 3.78 -5.81
CA LEU A 7 -11.83 4.90 -5.20
C LEU A 7 -12.91 5.44 -6.14
N ASN A 8 -12.54 5.68 -7.40
CA ASN A 8 -13.48 6.19 -8.40
C ASN A 8 -14.59 5.17 -8.70
N ALA A 9 -14.25 3.88 -8.83
CA ALA A 9 -15.20 2.81 -9.08
C ALA A 9 -16.22 2.67 -7.94
N VAL A 10 -15.78 2.74 -6.69
CA VAL A 10 -16.66 2.70 -5.52
C VAL A 10 -17.61 3.90 -5.51
N ALA A 11 -17.11 5.11 -5.80
CA ALA A 11 -17.96 6.29 -5.88
C ALA A 11 -19.05 6.17 -6.95
N TRP A 12 -18.77 5.54 -8.09
CA TRP A 12 -19.77 5.29 -9.14
C TRP A 12 -20.80 4.23 -8.72
N LEU A 13 -20.35 3.17 -8.06
CA LEU A 13 -21.26 2.15 -7.52
C LEU A 13 -22.18 2.74 -6.44
N GLU A 14 -21.65 3.53 -5.51
CA GLU A 14 -22.42 4.19 -4.45
C GLU A 14 -23.42 5.19 -5.00
N ALA A 15 -23.05 5.94 -6.04
CA ALA A 15 -23.94 6.86 -6.74
C ALA A 15 -24.99 6.15 -7.61
N GLY A 16 -24.98 4.82 -7.71
CA GLY A 16 -25.90 4.06 -8.58
C GLY A 16 -25.68 4.27 -10.07
N MET A 17 -24.50 4.75 -10.45
CA MET A 17 -24.12 4.97 -11.87
C MET A 17 -23.64 3.70 -12.55
N ALA A 18 -23.34 2.66 -11.78
CA ALA A 18 -22.99 1.32 -12.25
C ALA A 18 -23.45 0.27 -11.23
N ASP A 19 -23.78 -0.94 -11.69
CA ASP A 19 -24.08 -2.08 -10.83
C ASP A 19 -22.81 -2.90 -10.54
N ARG A 20 -21.88 -2.90 -11.51
CA ARG A 20 -20.59 -3.60 -11.47
C ARG A 20 -19.53 -2.71 -12.09
N PHE A 21 -18.32 -2.81 -11.55
CA PHE A 21 -17.19 -2.06 -12.06
C PHE A 21 -15.92 -2.93 -12.11
N ILE A 22 -15.18 -2.88 -13.19
CA ILE A 22 -13.84 -3.50 -13.27
C ILE A 22 -12.83 -2.37 -13.12
N ALA A 23 -12.01 -2.44 -12.06
CA ALA A 23 -10.99 -1.44 -11.78
C ALA A 23 -9.64 -2.10 -11.48
N GLY A 24 -8.56 -1.40 -11.77
CA GLY A 24 -7.22 -1.91 -11.51
C GLY A 24 -6.14 -1.05 -12.16
N GLY A 25 -5.02 -1.67 -12.49
CA GLY A 25 -3.91 -1.00 -13.15
C GLY A 25 -2.89 -1.98 -13.71
N SER A 26 -2.17 -1.54 -14.72
CA SER A 26 -1.04 -2.24 -15.31
C SER A 26 0.14 -1.27 -15.46
N GLU A 27 1.35 -1.81 -15.33
CA GLU A 27 2.56 -1.02 -15.47
C GLU A 27 3.72 -1.90 -15.96
N ALA A 28 4.49 -1.39 -16.90
CA ALA A 28 5.70 -2.02 -17.45
C ALA A 28 6.87 -1.02 -17.49
N PRO A 29 7.43 -0.63 -16.31
CA PRO A 29 8.41 0.43 -16.23
C PRO A 29 9.87 -0.03 -16.47
N LEU A 30 10.13 -1.30 -16.76
CA LEU A 30 11.49 -1.82 -16.94
C LEU A 30 12.10 -1.43 -18.28
N THR A 31 12.06 -0.14 -18.60
CA THR A 31 12.67 0.44 -19.78
C THR A 31 14.04 1.05 -19.42
N PRO A 32 15.01 1.10 -20.35
CA PRO A 32 16.29 1.76 -20.10
C PRO A 32 16.14 3.21 -19.63
N PHE A 33 15.14 3.91 -20.16
CA PHE A 33 14.86 5.31 -19.80
C PHE A 33 14.41 5.43 -18.33
N THR A 34 13.41 4.63 -17.92
CA THR A 34 12.89 4.67 -16.54
C THR A 34 13.96 4.25 -15.53
N LEU A 35 14.74 3.21 -15.85
CA LEU A 35 15.86 2.76 -15.01
C LEU A 35 16.89 3.88 -14.84
N ALA A 36 17.28 4.55 -15.93
CA ALA A 36 18.21 5.68 -15.88
C ALA A 36 17.68 6.84 -15.02
N GLN A 37 16.36 7.15 -15.11
CA GLN A 37 15.73 8.15 -14.25
C GLN A 37 15.82 7.79 -12.77
N MET A 38 15.48 6.56 -12.39
CA MET A 38 15.53 6.12 -10.99
C MET A 38 16.96 6.09 -10.44
N GLN A 39 17.93 5.75 -11.29
CA GLN A 39 19.36 5.82 -10.94
C GLN A 39 19.82 7.27 -10.77
N ALA A 40 19.41 8.17 -11.65
CA ALA A 40 19.73 9.61 -11.56
C ALA A 40 19.16 10.24 -10.28
N LEU A 41 17.95 9.82 -9.87
CA LEU A 41 17.33 10.22 -8.61
C LEU A 41 18.00 9.58 -7.38
N LYS A 42 18.94 8.66 -7.55
CA LYS A 42 19.66 7.92 -6.49
C LYS A 42 18.73 7.14 -5.55
N ILE A 43 17.58 6.72 -6.05
CA ILE A 43 16.61 5.93 -5.28
C ILE A 43 16.62 4.45 -5.66
N TYR A 44 17.20 4.11 -6.83
CA TYR A 44 17.31 2.74 -7.29
C TYR A 44 18.37 1.95 -6.52
N SER A 45 18.10 0.67 -6.27
CA SER A 45 18.99 -0.22 -5.55
C SER A 45 20.32 -0.43 -6.29
N ARG A 46 21.40 -0.52 -5.53
CA ARG A 46 22.73 -0.93 -5.99
C ARG A 46 23.18 -2.24 -5.34
N GLU A 47 22.27 -2.89 -4.61
CA GLU A 47 22.56 -4.15 -3.94
C GLU A 47 22.61 -5.29 -4.97
N THR A 48 23.66 -6.09 -4.91
CA THR A 48 23.86 -7.23 -5.81
C THR A 48 23.80 -8.58 -5.09
N LYS A 49 23.71 -8.54 -3.75
CA LYS A 49 23.66 -9.74 -2.88
C LYS A 49 22.50 -9.65 -1.91
N GLY A 50 22.00 -10.81 -1.49
CA GLY A 50 20.89 -10.90 -0.55
C GLY A 50 19.57 -10.39 -1.17
N TYR A 51 18.90 -9.48 -0.47
CA TYR A 51 17.66 -8.86 -0.91
C TYR A 51 17.94 -7.51 -1.59
N PRO A 52 17.82 -7.42 -2.93
CA PRO A 52 18.07 -6.16 -3.64
C PRO A 52 17.10 -5.05 -3.22
N CYS A 53 15.85 -5.39 -2.98
CA CYS A 53 14.85 -4.50 -2.42
C CYS A 53 14.65 -4.78 -0.93
N LYS A 54 15.01 -3.81 -0.08
CA LYS A 54 14.84 -3.86 1.37
C LYS A 54 13.70 -2.96 1.82
N ALA A 55 12.56 -3.06 1.12
CA ALA A 55 11.34 -2.37 1.53
C ALA A 55 10.93 -2.82 2.94
N MET A 56 10.63 -1.86 3.83
CA MET A 56 10.39 -2.03 5.27
C MET A 56 11.61 -2.43 6.13
N ASP A 57 12.81 -2.58 5.58
CA ASP A 57 14.02 -2.59 6.41
C ASP A 57 14.27 -1.13 6.87
N LEU A 58 13.85 -0.81 8.08
CA LEU A 58 13.94 0.56 8.61
C LEU A 58 15.37 0.95 8.99
N ASP A 59 16.27 -0.02 9.14
CA ASP A 59 17.69 0.17 9.47
C ASP A 59 18.58 0.28 8.22
N LYS A 60 17.99 0.21 7.02
CA LYS A 60 18.77 0.33 5.79
C LYS A 60 19.46 1.69 5.67
N LEU A 61 20.72 1.66 5.26
CA LEU A 61 21.57 2.86 5.13
C LEU A 61 21.56 3.47 3.73
N ARG A 62 20.85 2.86 2.79
CA ARG A 62 20.78 3.30 1.38
C ARG A 62 19.39 3.08 0.83
N ASN A 63 19.05 3.84 -0.19
CA ASN A 63 17.84 3.57 -0.98
C ASN A 63 17.98 2.24 -1.73
N THR A 64 16.96 1.41 -1.66
CA THR A 64 16.95 0.03 -2.18
C THR A 64 15.71 -0.26 -3.03
N MET A 65 15.11 0.77 -3.62
CA MET A 65 13.98 0.57 -4.52
C MET A 65 14.42 -0.26 -5.74
N VAL A 66 13.66 -1.27 -6.07
CA VAL A 66 13.78 -2.04 -7.30
C VAL A 66 12.47 -1.89 -8.07
N LEU A 67 12.53 -1.69 -9.37
CA LEU A 67 11.32 -1.66 -10.20
C LEU A 67 10.84 -3.09 -10.51
N GLY A 68 9.54 -3.26 -10.58
CA GLY A 68 8.87 -4.44 -11.07
C GLY A 68 7.83 -4.09 -12.11
N GLU A 69 7.33 -5.08 -12.81
CA GLU A 69 6.21 -4.97 -13.75
C GLU A 69 5.05 -5.79 -13.23
N GLY A 70 3.83 -5.39 -13.55
CA GLY A 70 2.67 -6.13 -13.13
C GLY A 70 1.36 -5.49 -13.58
N ALA A 71 0.31 -6.29 -13.51
CA ALA A 71 -1.05 -5.87 -13.75
C ALA A 71 -1.99 -6.61 -12.80
N GLY A 72 -3.07 -5.96 -12.43
CA GLY A 72 -4.14 -6.57 -11.64
C GLY A 72 -5.44 -5.81 -11.84
N VAL A 73 -6.54 -6.53 -11.74
CA VAL A 73 -7.89 -5.97 -11.81
C VAL A 73 -8.77 -6.66 -10.79
N VAL A 74 -9.75 -5.93 -10.29
CA VAL A 74 -10.81 -6.46 -9.43
C VAL A 74 -12.18 -6.14 -10.03
N ALA A 75 -13.12 -7.06 -9.88
CA ALA A 75 -14.53 -6.81 -10.12
C ALA A 75 -15.15 -6.33 -8.80
N LEU A 76 -15.78 -5.17 -8.83
CA LEU A 76 -16.44 -4.53 -7.70
C LEU A 76 -17.95 -4.57 -7.94
N GLU A 77 -18.70 -4.99 -6.94
CA GLU A 77 -20.15 -5.04 -6.95
C GLU A 77 -20.69 -4.59 -5.60
N ARG A 78 -21.91 -4.07 -5.58
CA ARG A 78 -22.62 -3.82 -4.34
C ARG A 78 -23.28 -5.14 -3.85
N ASN A 79 -23.11 -5.41 -2.55
CA ASN A 79 -23.80 -6.54 -1.88
C ASN A 79 -23.57 -7.91 -2.54
N ALA A 80 -22.35 -8.20 -2.95
CA ALA A 80 -21.99 -9.50 -3.53
C ALA A 80 -21.90 -10.58 -2.42
N GLU A 81 -22.81 -11.55 -2.44
CA GLU A 81 -22.85 -12.63 -1.42
C GLU A 81 -21.60 -13.54 -1.43
N ASN A 82 -20.90 -13.60 -2.56
CA ASN A 82 -19.69 -14.42 -2.74
C ASN A 82 -18.44 -13.55 -2.95
N ALA A 83 -18.38 -12.38 -2.34
CA ALA A 83 -17.19 -11.54 -2.40
C ALA A 83 -16.00 -12.22 -1.72
N LEU A 84 -14.80 -12.10 -2.30
CA LEU A 84 -13.57 -12.57 -1.66
C LEU A 84 -13.23 -11.74 -0.41
N ALA A 85 -13.58 -10.44 -0.43
CA ALA A 85 -13.48 -9.52 0.69
C ALA A 85 -14.33 -8.29 0.39
N TYR A 86 -14.52 -7.45 1.40
CA TYR A 86 -15.29 -6.22 1.29
C TYR A 86 -14.39 -5.00 1.45
N ILE A 87 -14.61 -3.96 0.64
CA ILE A 87 -14.07 -2.63 0.89
C ILE A 87 -15.03 -1.94 1.85
N THR A 88 -14.66 -1.92 3.12
CA THR A 88 -15.51 -1.36 4.20
C THR A 88 -15.16 0.08 4.54
N GLY A 89 -14.05 0.59 4.01
CA GLY A 89 -13.66 1.98 4.18
C GLY A 89 -12.64 2.43 3.13
N ILE A 90 -12.72 3.72 2.80
CA ILE A 90 -11.81 4.38 1.87
C ILE A 90 -11.41 5.73 2.44
N GLY A 91 -10.11 5.99 2.44
CA GLY A 91 -9.57 7.30 2.78
C GLY A 91 -8.60 7.80 1.72
N TYR A 92 -8.57 9.09 1.53
CA TYR A 92 -7.66 9.75 0.61
C TYR A 92 -7.26 11.13 1.12
N ALA A 93 -6.02 11.51 0.81
CA ALA A 93 -5.51 12.82 1.17
C ALA A 93 -4.32 13.18 0.29
N THR A 94 -4.07 14.48 0.17
CA THR A 94 -2.87 15.00 -0.50
C THR A 94 -1.98 15.66 0.54
N ASP A 95 -0.68 15.45 0.43
CA ASP A 95 0.32 16.10 1.26
C ASP A 95 0.63 17.52 0.77
N GLU A 96 1.05 18.40 1.66
CA GLU A 96 1.70 19.64 1.26
C GLU A 96 3.09 19.31 0.72
N LEU A 97 3.33 19.66 -0.55
CA LEU A 97 4.56 19.30 -1.22
C LEU A 97 5.61 20.39 -1.07
N GLU A 98 6.71 20.06 -0.41
CA GLU A 98 7.95 20.82 -0.52
C GLU A 98 8.68 20.52 -1.83
N HIS A 99 8.50 19.30 -2.37
CA HIS A 99 9.11 18.81 -3.61
C HIS A 99 8.14 17.91 -4.38
N ASN A 100 8.15 18.00 -5.71
CA ASN A 100 7.21 17.29 -6.61
C ASN A 100 7.28 15.74 -6.57
N ILE A 101 8.26 15.17 -5.89
CA ILE A 101 8.55 13.71 -5.97
C ILE A 101 8.39 13.00 -4.61
N SER A 102 8.50 13.73 -3.50
CA SER A 102 8.50 13.11 -2.17
C SER A 102 7.30 13.52 -1.33
N ILE A 103 6.87 12.62 -0.47
CA ILE A 103 5.96 12.94 0.64
C ILE A 103 6.72 13.72 1.73
N SER A 104 5.99 14.41 2.58
CA SER A 104 6.56 15.07 3.77
C SER A 104 7.20 14.05 4.73
N ASP A 105 8.06 14.51 5.63
CA ASP A 105 8.71 13.63 6.60
C ASP A 105 7.71 13.01 7.58
N GLU A 106 6.59 13.69 7.82
CA GLU A 106 5.50 13.24 8.68
C GLU A 106 4.42 12.46 7.93
N ALA A 107 4.49 12.42 6.59
CA ALA A 107 3.52 11.77 5.70
C ALA A 107 2.06 12.00 6.14
N VAL A 108 1.68 13.27 6.31
CA VAL A 108 0.33 13.68 6.78
C VAL A 108 -0.77 13.13 5.89
N CYS A 109 -0.49 12.95 4.61
CA CYS A 109 -1.41 12.30 3.67
C CYS A 109 -1.80 10.89 4.13
N PHE A 110 -0.84 10.08 4.60
CA PHE A 110 -1.14 8.74 5.12
C PHE A 110 -1.88 8.78 6.46
N GLN A 111 -1.53 9.69 7.37
CA GLN A 111 -2.27 9.85 8.63
C GLN A 111 -3.74 10.11 8.35
N LYS A 112 -4.04 11.09 7.49
CA LYS A 112 -5.41 11.47 7.12
C LYS A 112 -6.13 10.35 6.37
N SER A 113 -5.49 9.70 5.38
CA SER A 113 -6.14 8.66 4.59
C SER A 113 -6.44 7.41 5.42
N MET A 114 -5.54 6.98 6.32
CA MET A 114 -5.80 5.86 7.22
C MET A 114 -6.95 6.17 8.19
N THR A 115 -6.92 7.33 8.85
CA THR A 115 -8.00 7.74 9.77
C THR A 115 -9.34 7.82 9.05
N MET A 116 -9.37 8.38 7.84
CA MET A 116 -10.60 8.45 7.04
C MET A 116 -11.10 7.06 6.62
N ALA A 117 -10.20 6.14 6.23
CA ALA A 117 -10.57 4.79 5.82
C ALA A 117 -11.15 3.97 6.98
N MET A 118 -10.65 4.16 8.19
CA MET A 118 -11.16 3.46 9.38
C MET A 118 -12.52 3.98 9.85
N CYS A 119 -12.84 5.24 9.57
CA CYS A 119 -14.08 5.88 10.00
C CYS A 119 -14.29 5.69 11.52
N ASP A 120 -15.31 4.94 11.91
CA ASP A 120 -15.65 4.66 13.31
C ASP A 120 -15.04 3.35 13.84
N LEU A 121 -14.29 2.61 13.02
CA LEU A 121 -13.66 1.36 13.44
C LEU A 121 -12.51 1.68 14.43
N PRO A 122 -12.49 1.07 15.63
CA PRO A 122 -11.39 1.26 16.57
C PRO A 122 -10.04 0.85 15.97
N PHE A 123 -8.99 1.58 16.28
CA PHE A 123 -7.63 1.26 15.80
C PHE A 123 -7.16 -0.15 16.18
N SER A 124 -7.62 -0.65 17.33
CA SER A 124 -7.32 -2.00 17.81
C SER A 124 -7.96 -3.13 16.98
N GLU A 125 -8.92 -2.82 16.12
CA GLU A 125 -9.56 -3.79 15.22
C GLU A 125 -8.82 -3.94 13.88
N ILE A 126 -7.75 -3.19 13.66
CA ILE A 126 -6.89 -3.33 12.49
C ILE A 126 -5.83 -4.39 12.77
N ASP A 127 -5.88 -5.50 12.05
CA ASP A 127 -4.97 -6.63 12.21
C ASP A 127 -3.64 -6.42 11.50
N ALA A 128 -3.68 -5.83 10.29
CA ALA A 128 -2.49 -5.62 9.49
C ALA A 128 -2.57 -4.37 8.60
N ILE A 129 -1.42 -3.89 8.16
CA ILE A 129 -1.28 -2.84 7.14
C ILE A 129 -0.34 -3.33 6.05
N VAL A 130 -0.82 -3.33 4.81
CA VAL A 130 0.03 -3.47 3.63
C VAL A 130 0.55 -2.08 3.27
N MET A 131 1.78 -1.81 3.63
CA MET A 131 2.43 -0.51 3.43
C MET A 131 2.76 -0.25 1.96
N HIS A 132 2.74 1.03 1.59
CA HIS A 132 3.29 1.46 0.30
C HIS A 132 4.78 1.15 0.21
N ALA A 133 5.55 1.51 1.22
CA ALA A 133 6.97 1.21 1.43
C ALA A 133 7.78 0.96 0.14
N PRO A 134 8.22 2.00 -0.59
CA PRO A 134 8.87 1.85 -1.91
C PRO A 134 10.29 1.28 -1.84
N GLY A 135 10.86 1.08 -0.66
CA GLY A 135 12.24 0.65 -0.45
C GLY A 135 13.23 1.83 -0.37
N THR A 136 12.75 3.06 -0.32
CA THR A 136 13.58 4.24 -0.05
C THR A 136 13.63 4.54 1.45
N ILE A 137 14.73 5.14 1.93
CA ILE A 137 14.87 5.51 3.35
C ILE A 137 13.72 6.46 3.75
N LYS A 138 13.58 7.57 3.04
CA LYS A 138 12.57 8.57 3.37
C LYS A 138 11.16 8.02 3.24
N GLY A 139 10.83 7.34 2.14
CA GLY A 139 9.49 6.84 1.89
C GLY A 139 9.02 5.83 2.94
N ASP A 140 9.85 4.84 3.27
CA ASP A 140 9.51 3.82 4.25
C ASP A 140 9.40 4.39 5.67
N LEU A 141 10.35 5.26 6.06
CA LEU A 141 10.35 5.90 7.40
C LEU A 141 9.19 6.87 7.59
N SER A 142 8.87 7.69 6.58
CA SER A 142 7.75 8.65 6.69
C SER A 142 6.42 7.92 6.84
N GLU A 143 6.18 6.86 6.07
CA GLU A 143 4.97 6.05 6.22
C GLU A 143 4.93 5.34 7.58
N TYR A 144 6.04 4.76 8.03
CA TYR A 144 6.13 4.13 9.34
C TYR A 144 5.81 5.11 10.49
N LYS A 145 6.37 6.32 10.45
CA LYS A 145 6.05 7.39 11.40
C LYS A 145 4.57 7.77 11.37
N ALA A 146 3.98 7.87 10.18
CA ALA A 146 2.55 8.15 10.04
C ALA A 146 1.70 7.06 10.70
N ILE A 147 2.06 5.79 10.53
CA ILE A 147 1.41 4.66 11.20
C ILE A 147 1.57 4.76 12.72
N GLN A 148 2.77 5.04 13.23
CA GLN A 148 2.99 5.24 14.66
C GLN A 148 2.15 6.39 15.22
N LYS A 149 1.98 7.49 14.48
CA LYS A 149 1.14 8.61 14.92
C LYS A 149 -0.34 8.26 15.00
N VAL A 150 -0.83 7.42 14.10
CA VAL A 150 -2.25 6.99 14.07
C VAL A 150 -2.52 5.92 15.12
N PHE A 151 -1.64 4.92 15.26
CA PHE A 151 -1.88 3.74 16.10
C PHE A 151 -1.21 3.80 17.48
N GLY A 152 -0.30 4.74 17.71
CA GLY A 152 0.44 4.84 18.97
C GLY A 152 1.41 3.67 19.16
N GLU A 153 1.42 3.11 20.37
CA GLU A 153 2.32 2.00 20.73
C GLU A 153 1.84 0.62 20.24
N ASN A 154 0.55 0.46 20.01
CA ASN A 154 -0.06 -0.80 19.60
C ASN A 154 -0.19 -0.86 18.08
N LEU A 155 0.91 -1.09 17.40
CA LEU A 155 0.92 -1.18 15.94
C LEU A 155 0.30 -2.49 15.46
N PRO A 156 -0.53 -2.43 14.37
CA PRO A 156 -0.93 -3.63 13.64
C PRO A 156 0.28 -4.31 13.00
N LEU A 157 0.09 -5.53 12.48
CA LEU A 157 1.12 -6.20 11.70
C LEU A 157 1.44 -5.40 10.43
N LEU A 158 2.72 -5.21 10.14
CA LEU A 158 3.15 -4.43 8.97
C LEU A 158 3.80 -5.31 7.93
N THR A 159 3.40 -5.14 6.66
CA THR A 159 3.98 -5.87 5.53
C THR A 159 4.00 -5.02 4.26
N THR A 160 4.71 -5.51 3.26
CA THR A 160 4.69 -5.03 1.87
C THR A 160 5.11 -6.16 0.94
N ASN A 161 4.64 -6.16 -0.30
CA ASN A 161 5.08 -7.14 -1.31
C ASN A 161 6.33 -6.68 -2.09
N LYS A 162 6.76 -5.42 -1.94
CA LYS A 162 7.79 -4.81 -2.80
C LYS A 162 9.18 -5.38 -2.64
N TRP A 163 9.49 -5.95 -1.49
CA TRP A 163 10.77 -6.66 -1.30
C TRP A 163 10.92 -7.86 -2.25
N LYS A 164 9.80 -8.43 -2.69
CA LYS A 164 9.74 -9.63 -3.53
C LYS A 164 9.46 -9.32 -5.00
N ILE A 165 8.48 -8.45 -5.29
CA ILE A 165 8.04 -8.16 -6.65
C ILE A 165 8.56 -6.83 -7.21
N GLY A 166 9.22 -6.02 -6.40
CA GLY A 166 9.63 -4.66 -6.77
C GLY A 166 8.48 -3.65 -6.73
N HIS A 167 8.80 -2.42 -7.05
CA HIS A 167 7.82 -1.34 -7.13
C HIS A 167 7.28 -1.22 -8.55
N THR A 168 6.03 -1.57 -8.74
CA THR A 168 5.34 -1.62 -10.03
C THR A 168 4.56 -0.32 -10.32
N PHE A 169 4.99 0.81 -9.80
CA PHE A 169 4.40 2.14 -9.98
C PHE A 169 2.87 2.16 -9.97
N GLY A 170 2.25 2.41 -11.13
CA GLY A 170 0.80 2.54 -11.26
C GLY A 170 0.02 1.32 -10.80
N SER A 171 0.53 0.11 -11.02
CA SER A 171 -0.12 -1.14 -10.61
C SER A 171 0.20 -1.57 -9.16
N SER A 172 1.11 -0.88 -8.47
CA SER A 172 1.54 -1.26 -7.11
C SER A 172 0.39 -1.39 -6.11
N GLY A 173 -0.58 -0.48 -6.17
CA GLY A 173 -1.73 -0.50 -5.25
C GLY A 173 -2.62 -1.72 -5.44
N ILE A 174 -2.88 -2.15 -6.68
CA ILE A 174 -3.73 -3.33 -6.92
C ILE A 174 -3.05 -4.63 -6.48
N LEU A 175 -1.73 -4.76 -6.66
CA LEU A 175 -0.97 -5.92 -6.17
C LEU A 175 -0.87 -5.95 -4.63
N SER A 176 -0.87 -4.78 -3.99
CA SER A 176 -0.96 -4.69 -2.52
C SER A 176 -2.37 -5.05 -2.02
N LEU A 177 -3.41 -4.67 -2.75
CA LEU A 177 -4.78 -5.08 -2.45
C LEU A 177 -4.94 -6.60 -2.59
N GLU A 178 -4.41 -7.19 -3.66
CA GLU A 178 -4.40 -8.65 -3.85
C GLU A 178 -3.74 -9.36 -2.66
N LEU A 179 -2.58 -8.88 -2.21
CA LEU A 179 -1.91 -9.44 -1.03
C LEU A 179 -2.81 -9.39 0.21
N ALA A 180 -3.51 -8.28 0.45
CA ALA A 180 -4.44 -8.15 1.58
C ALA A 180 -5.59 -9.16 1.48
N VAL A 181 -6.21 -9.29 0.30
CA VAL A 181 -7.29 -10.26 0.06
C VAL A 181 -6.81 -11.69 0.29
N LEU A 182 -5.63 -12.06 -0.22
CA LEU A 182 -5.04 -13.38 0.00
C LEU A 182 -4.76 -13.65 1.48
N MET A 183 -4.22 -12.66 2.22
CA MET A 183 -4.00 -12.81 3.67
C MET A 183 -5.30 -13.06 4.42
N LEU A 184 -6.39 -12.38 4.06
CA LEU A 184 -7.71 -12.58 4.65
C LEU A 184 -8.29 -13.95 4.28
N GLN A 185 -8.22 -14.36 3.03
CA GLN A 185 -8.75 -15.64 2.57
C GLN A 185 -8.01 -16.84 3.18
N GLU A 186 -6.69 -16.78 3.18
CA GLU A 186 -5.83 -17.87 3.68
C GLU A 186 -5.59 -17.79 5.19
N GLN A 187 -6.08 -16.75 5.87
CA GLN A 187 -5.84 -16.50 7.30
C GLN A 187 -4.35 -16.61 7.64
N THR A 188 -3.50 -16.09 6.77
CA THR A 188 -2.04 -16.18 6.87
C THR A 188 -1.41 -14.82 6.66
N PHE A 189 -0.56 -14.39 7.58
CA PHE A 189 0.20 -13.16 7.42
C PHE A 189 1.47 -13.40 6.62
N PHE A 190 1.62 -12.69 5.51
CA PHE A 190 2.84 -12.70 4.71
C PHE A 190 3.73 -11.53 5.10
N GLY A 191 4.64 -11.78 6.03
CA GLY A 191 5.60 -10.79 6.51
C GLY A 191 6.75 -10.52 5.53
N THR A 192 7.64 -9.62 5.94
CA THR A 192 8.89 -9.36 5.22
C THR A 192 10.06 -10.06 5.92
N PRO A 193 11.18 -10.31 5.22
CA PRO A 193 12.37 -10.89 5.86
C PRO A 193 13.08 -9.92 6.84
N PHE A 194 12.61 -8.68 6.93
CA PHE A 194 13.17 -7.62 7.79
C PHE A 194 12.33 -7.34 9.04
N GLY A 195 11.13 -7.90 9.12
CA GLY A 195 10.21 -7.72 10.23
C GLY A 195 10.41 -8.75 11.34
N SER A 196 9.90 -8.43 12.54
CA SER A 196 9.82 -9.38 13.65
C SER A 196 8.72 -10.41 13.37
N SER A 197 8.98 -11.67 13.74
CA SER A 197 7.93 -12.69 13.74
C SER A 197 6.99 -12.40 14.92
N ILE A 198 5.80 -11.91 14.63
CA ILE A 198 4.76 -11.63 15.63
C ILE A 198 3.66 -12.68 15.45
N PRO A 199 3.10 -13.22 16.54
CA PRO A 199 1.94 -14.13 16.45
C PRO A 199 0.78 -13.46 15.70
N LEU A 200 0.14 -14.23 14.84
CA LEU A 200 -1.06 -13.79 14.11
C LEU A 200 -2.21 -13.52 15.06
N PRO A 201 -2.94 -12.41 14.89
CA PRO A 201 -4.29 -12.33 15.41
C PRO A 201 -5.12 -13.43 14.76
N ASN A 202 -5.96 -14.10 15.51
CA ASN A 202 -6.80 -15.17 14.98
C ASN A 202 -8.24 -14.97 15.42
N PRO A 203 -9.18 -14.78 14.50
CA PRO A 203 -9.01 -14.63 13.05
C PRO A 203 -8.58 -13.22 12.61
N MET A 204 -7.84 -13.10 11.49
CA MET A 204 -7.58 -11.83 10.81
C MET A 204 -8.83 -11.36 10.08
N LYS A 205 -9.27 -10.13 10.33
CA LYS A 205 -10.53 -9.58 9.81
C LYS A 205 -10.37 -8.30 9.01
N ASN A 206 -9.47 -7.42 9.41
CA ASN A 206 -9.38 -6.06 8.89
C ASN A 206 -7.94 -5.71 8.51
N ILE A 207 -7.73 -5.36 7.24
CA ILE A 207 -6.42 -4.98 6.72
C ILE A 207 -6.52 -3.62 6.04
N LEU A 208 -5.62 -2.70 6.40
CA LEU A 208 -5.44 -1.46 5.65
C LEU A 208 -4.44 -1.68 4.50
N VAL A 209 -4.75 -1.09 3.35
CA VAL A 209 -3.87 -1.10 2.18
C VAL A 209 -3.53 0.33 1.81
N ASN A 210 -2.28 0.71 1.95
CA ASN A 210 -1.78 2.04 1.65
C ASN A 210 -1.15 2.13 0.25
N ALA A 211 -1.44 3.20 -0.46
CA ALA A 211 -0.71 3.58 -1.66
C ALA A 211 -0.58 5.10 -1.75
N VAL A 212 0.55 5.56 -2.27
CA VAL A 212 0.77 6.98 -2.56
C VAL A 212 1.41 7.12 -3.95
N GLY A 213 0.98 8.13 -4.68
CA GLY A 213 1.61 8.52 -5.95
C GLY A 213 2.61 9.66 -5.76
N PHE A 214 3.43 9.90 -6.77
CA PHE A 214 4.21 11.15 -6.86
C PHE A 214 3.28 12.35 -6.70
N GLY A 215 3.72 13.34 -5.91
CA GLY A 215 2.85 14.46 -5.56
C GLY A 215 2.05 14.24 -4.27
N GLY A 216 2.37 13.19 -3.47
CA GLY A 216 1.82 12.99 -2.14
C GLY A 216 0.33 12.64 -2.10
N ASN A 217 -0.23 12.12 -3.20
CA ASN A 217 -1.63 11.68 -3.26
C ASN A 217 -1.75 10.27 -2.65
N ALA A 218 -2.15 10.17 -1.40
CA ALA A 218 -2.37 8.92 -0.71
C ALA A 218 -3.81 8.43 -0.84
N VAL A 219 -3.97 7.12 -0.98
CA VAL A 219 -5.23 6.39 -0.84
C VAL A 219 -5.00 5.22 0.10
N THR A 220 -5.90 5.05 1.03
CA THR A 220 -5.97 3.89 1.94
C THR A 220 -7.31 3.20 1.76
N LEU A 221 -7.29 1.89 1.59
CA LEU A 221 -8.49 1.04 1.61
C LEU A 221 -8.51 0.24 2.92
N LEU A 222 -9.68 0.12 3.53
CA LEU A 222 -9.95 -0.85 4.58
C LEU A 222 -10.64 -2.04 3.93
N ILE A 223 -10.01 -3.21 4.04
CA ILE A 223 -10.47 -4.48 3.48
C ILE A 223 -10.84 -5.40 4.63
N SER A 224 -12.05 -5.96 4.58
CA SER A 224 -12.60 -6.82 5.62
C SER A 224 -13.19 -8.11 5.05
N LEU A 225 -13.28 -9.16 5.89
CA LEU A 225 -14.01 -10.40 5.60
C LEU A 225 -15.49 -10.28 5.97
#